data_9a8f37c1d55adc0cc6a7f541d3896ce0
#
_entry.id   9a8f37c1d55adc0cc6a7f541d3896ce0
#
_cell.length_a   1.000
_cell.length_b   1.000
_cell.length_c   1.000
_cell.angle_alpha   90.00
_cell.angle_beta   90.00
_cell.angle_gamma   90.00
#
_symmetry.space_group_name_H-M   'P 1'
#
loop_
_entity.id
_entity.type
_entity.pdbx_description
1 polymer ?
#
loop_
_entity_poly.entity_id
_entity_poly.type
_entity_poly.pdbx_seq_one_letter_code
_entity_poly.pdbx_strand_id
1 'polypeptide(L)'
;LATLHSTDWLAEEPQYQAPRLNPLVKATSNEERLNWCAYYQQQTNVFLNHLADPGEAKRNNATARKIQSRRPDKAGAKIAKRFPESEIKNLIENGFVLRSADVDATADDLIDYKGRAMTILMHYGGLRKSELFHLYLSDIIYDRKQKEVIVRIWHPSDGRVEFTEGYSNRRDYLNREFRLKPRTDYRKSDSQAAGWKSPLLTDGSDGYIEVVFYPLSMAKVFFHNYICYLKQQRVNPARGSEHPYAFTNTQGNPETMANFNRQHKAAVHRIGLEHAKRLGTSEHGHRHAFGYRLEEAGVSPRIIQKAMHHKSIESQETYKEPTAADIRKEFAERERACWR
;
A
#
# COMPACT_ATOMS: atom_id res chain seq x y z
N LEU A 1 -27.23 1.04 -18.66
CA LEU A 1 -28.71 1.00 -18.56
C LEU A 1 -29.32 0.28 -19.75
N ALA A 2 -29.09 0.68 -21.02
CA ALA A 2 -29.65 0.05 -22.22
C ALA A 2 -29.36 -1.46 -22.28
N THR A 3 -28.16 -1.91 -21.92
CA THR A 3 -27.78 -3.34 -21.90
C THR A 3 -28.55 -4.15 -20.83
N LEU A 4 -28.88 -3.53 -19.70
CA LEU A 4 -29.65 -4.17 -18.63
C LEU A 4 -31.12 -4.34 -19.03
N HIS A 5 -31.72 -3.34 -19.70
CA HIS A 5 -33.07 -3.43 -20.20
C HIS A 5 -33.22 -4.47 -21.30
N SER A 6 -32.25 -4.58 -22.21
CA SER A 6 -32.31 -5.59 -23.28
C SER A 6 -32.23 -7.03 -22.75
N THR A 7 -31.45 -7.27 -21.70
CA THR A 7 -31.36 -8.61 -21.07
C THR A 7 -32.61 -8.98 -20.29
N ASP A 8 -33.28 -8.03 -19.64
CA ASP A 8 -34.56 -8.28 -18.96
C ASP A 8 -35.66 -8.57 -19.97
N TRP A 9 -35.76 -7.79 -21.05
CA TRP A 9 -36.72 -8.03 -22.13
C TRP A 9 -36.55 -9.43 -22.75
N LEU A 10 -35.29 -9.84 -23.06
CA LEU A 10 -35.00 -11.18 -23.58
C LEU A 10 -35.37 -12.31 -22.61
N ALA A 11 -35.34 -12.05 -21.30
CA ALA A 11 -35.76 -13.03 -20.29
C ALA A 11 -37.27 -13.10 -20.07
N GLU A 12 -37.99 -12.03 -20.38
CA GLU A 12 -39.46 -11.93 -20.22
C GLU A 12 -40.20 -12.42 -21.44
N GLU A 13 -39.61 -12.35 -22.63
CA GLU A 13 -40.24 -12.83 -23.88
C GLU A 13 -40.20 -14.36 -23.93
N PRO A 14 -41.41 -15.02 -24.07
CA PRO A 14 -41.52 -16.48 -24.02
C PRO A 14 -40.71 -17.22 -25.09
N GLN A 15 -40.47 -16.57 -26.22
CA GLN A 15 -39.75 -17.15 -27.35
C GLN A 15 -38.21 -17.23 -27.14
N TYR A 16 -37.66 -16.44 -26.25
CA TYR A 16 -36.20 -16.40 -26.03
C TYR A 16 -35.76 -17.13 -24.77
N GLN A 17 -36.56 -17.11 -23.70
CA GLN A 17 -36.27 -17.77 -22.40
C GLN A 17 -34.81 -17.58 -21.93
N ALA A 18 -34.23 -16.41 -22.19
CA ALA A 18 -32.83 -16.15 -21.89
C ALA A 18 -32.62 -16.03 -20.36
N PRO A 19 -31.54 -16.61 -19.81
CA PRO A 19 -31.24 -16.44 -18.38
C PRO A 19 -30.93 -14.99 -18.08
N ARG A 20 -31.52 -14.45 -17.01
CA ARG A 20 -31.19 -13.09 -16.53
C ARG A 20 -29.76 -13.03 -16.07
N LEU A 21 -28.97 -12.15 -16.65
CA LEU A 21 -27.55 -11.96 -16.30
C LEU A 21 -27.40 -11.42 -14.87
N ASN A 22 -28.32 -10.57 -14.43
CA ASN A 22 -28.34 -9.97 -13.11
C ASN A 22 -29.72 -10.12 -12.48
N PRO A 23 -30.05 -11.27 -11.89
CA PRO A 23 -31.38 -11.51 -11.33
C PRO A 23 -31.69 -10.53 -10.19
N LEU A 24 -32.96 -10.12 -10.12
CA LEU A 24 -33.47 -9.38 -8.96
C LEU A 24 -33.55 -10.34 -7.78
N VAL A 25 -32.97 -9.92 -6.67
CA VAL A 25 -32.98 -10.63 -5.39
C VAL A 25 -33.51 -9.71 -4.30
N LYS A 26 -33.95 -10.27 -3.18
CA LYS A 26 -34.37 -9.46 -2.03
C LYS A 26 -33.18 -8.62 -1.57
N ALA A 27 -33.38 -7.33 -1.45
CA ALA A 27 -32.36 -6.41 -0.93
C ALA A 27 -32.02 -6.72 0.54
N THR A 28 -30.77 -6.58 0.90
CA THR A 28 -30.36 -6.52 2.31
C THR A 28 -30.84 -5.22 2.96
N SER A 29 -30.94 -5.17 4.29
CA SER A 29 -31.38 -3.96 5.00
C SER A 29 -30.55 -2.70 4.65
N ASN A 30 -29.26 -2.86 4.36
CA ASN A 30 -28.42 -1.75 3.94
C ASN A 30 -28.70 -1.31 2.50
N GLU A 31 -28.90 -2.25 1.59
CA GLU A 31 -29.26 -1.95 0.19
C GLU A 31 -30.64 -1.30 0.11
N GLU A 32 -31.61 -1.81 0.85
CA GLU A 32 -32.94 -1.22 0.91
C GLU A 32 -32.90 0.22 1.43
N ARG A 33 -32.10 0.48 2.46
CA ARG A 33 -31.89 1.85 2.98
C ARG A 33 -31.26 2.76 1.94
N LEU A 34 -30.25 2.28 1.20
CA LEU A 34 -29.62 3.04 0.13
C LEU A 34 -30.58 3.31 -1.04
N ASN A 35 -31.39 2.32 -1.40
CA ASN A 35 -32.43 2.46 -2.43
C ASN A 35 -33.45 3.54 -2.03
N TRP A 36 -33.89 3.55 -0.76
CA TRP A 36 -34.79 4.59 -0.24
C TRP A 36 -34.13 5.97 -0.28
N CYS A 37 -32.87 6.09 0.12
CA CYS A 37 -32.15 7.37 0.01
C CYS A 37 -32.08 7.87 -1.44
N ALA A 38 -31.76 6.99 -2.39
CA ALA A 38 -31.71 7.32 -3.81
C ALA A 38 -33.10 7.71 -4.34
N TYR A 39 -34.15 6.98 -3.94
CA TYR A 39 -35.53 7.28 -4.31
C TYR A 39 -35.91 8.69 -3.83
N TYR A 40 -35.73 9.03 -2.56
CA TYR A 40 -36.05 10.35 -2.04
C TYR A 40 -35.24 11.46 -2.71
N GLN A 41 -33.96 11.22 -2.99
CA GLN A 41 -33.14 12.18 -3.71
C GLN A 41 -33.62 12.41 -5.15
N GLN A 42 -34.11 11.38 -5.82
CA GLN A 42 -34.71 11.53 -7.14
C GLN A 42 -36.07 12.28 -7.07
N GLN A 43 -36.87 11.97 -6.06
CA GLN A 43 -38.19 12.59 -5.88
C GLN A 43 -38.09 14.11 -5.66
N THR A 44 -37.04 14.64 -5.06
CA THR A 44 -36.84 16.08 -4.91
C THR A 44 -36.66 16.81 -6.25
N ASN A 45 -36.32 16.08 -7.31
CA ASN A 45 -36.05 16.62 -8.65
C ASN A 45 -37.17 16.31 -9.69
N VAL A 46 -38.25 15.64 -9.28
CA VAL A 46 -39.35 15.23 -10.20
C VAL A 46 -40.55 16.12 -9.97
N PHE A 47 -41.00 16.81 -11.02
CA PHE A 47 -42.12 17.76 -10.97
C PHE A 47 -43.47 17.09 -10.63
N LEU A 48 -43.70 15.83 -11.08
CA LEU A 48 -44.96 15.08 -10.87
C LEU A 48 -44.83 13.98 -9.79
N ASN A 49 -44.02 14.21 -8.78
CA ASN A 49 -43.74 13.30 -7.68
C ASN A 49 -45.02 12.77 -6.97
N HIS A 50 -46.05 13.60 -6.86
CA HIS A 50 -47.30 13.27 -6.19
C HIS A 50 -48.12 12.19 -6.94
N LEU A 51 -47.79 11.85 -8.19
CA LEU A 51 -48.43 10.79 -8.97
C LEU A 51 -47.71 9.44 -8.86
N ALA A 52 -46.60 9.35 -8.17
CA ALA A 52 -45.87 8.10 -7.99
C ALA A 52 -46.62 7.11 -7.09
N ASP A 53 -46.78 5.85 -7.52
CA ASP A 53 -47.39 4.79 -6.71
C ASP A 53 -46.47 4.38 -5.54
N PRO A 54 -46.89 4.59 -4.29
CA PRO A 54 -46.08 4.18 -3.13
C PRO A 54 -45.87 2.66 -3.06
N GLY A 55 -46.77 1.87 -3.58
CA GLY A 55 -46.70 0.41 -3.60
C GLY A 55 -45.59 -0.08 -4.55
N GLU A 56 -45.48 0.57 -5.71
CA GLU A 56 -44.44 0.29 -6.68
C GLU A 56 -43.06 0.71 -6.14
N ALA A 57 -42.97 1.87 -5.51
CA ALA A 57 -41.75 2.34 -4.86
C ALA A 57 -41.24 1.37 -3.76
N LYS A 58 -42.18 0.83 -2.95
CA LYS A 58 -41.84 -0.16 -1.92
C LYS A 58 -41.31 -1.47 -2.54
N ARG A 59 -41.93 -1.96 -3.60
CA ARG A 59 -41.48 -3.18 -4.29
C ARG A 59 -40.09 -2.98 -4.91
N ASN A 60 -39.84 -1.86 -5.57
CA ASN A 60 -38.59 -1.57 -6.23
C ASN A 60 -37.43 -1.40 -5.21
N ASN A 61 -37.67 -0.75 -4.07
CA ASN A 61 -36.68 -0.54 -3.06
C ASN A 61 -36.36 -1.80 -2.21
N ALA A 62 -37.30 -2.76 -2.14
CA ALA A 62 -37.10 -4.05 -1.48
C ALA A 62 -36.27 -5.04 -2.31
N THR A 63 -35.93 -4.72 -3.54
CA THR A 63 -35.16 -5.59 -4.44
C THR A 63 -33.84 -4.94 -4.82
N ALA A 64 -32.81 -5.77 -5.04
CA ALA A 64 -31.50 -5.37 -5.57
C ALA A 64 -31.11 -6.30 -6.73
N ARG A 65 -30.37 -5.77 -7.70
CA ARG A 65 -29.79 -6.62 -8.76
C ARG A 65 -28.50 -7.25 -8.26
N LYS A 66 -28.44 -8.58 -8.24
CA LYS A 66 -27.22 -9.30 -7.94
C LYS A 66 -26.28 -9.20 -9.14
N ILE A 67 -25.32 -8.29 -9.07
CA ILE A 67 -24.27 -8.15 -10.08
C ILE A 67 -23.32 -9.35 -9.94
N GLN A 68 -23.48 -10.33 -10.82
CA GLN A 68 -22.48 -11.39 -10.98
C GLN A 68 -21.34 -10.82 -11.83
N SER A 69 -20.32 -10.25 -11.19
CA SER A 69 -19.09 -9.97 -11.91
C SER A 69 -18.41 -11.31 -12.20
N ARG A 70 -18.60 -11.88 -13.38
CA ARG A 70 -17.65 -12.87 -13.89
C ARG A 70 -16.33 -12.14 -14.08
N ARG A 71 -15.41 -12.30 -13.14
CA ARG A 71 -14.00 -12.00 -13.45
C ARG A 71 -13.61 -13.00 -14.53
N PRO A 72 -13.18 -12.56 -15.73
CA PRO A 72 -12.63 -13.50 -16.70
C PRO A 72 -11.54 -14.27 -16.00
N ASP A 73 -11.51 -15.58 -16.19
CA ASP A 73 -10.43 -16.43 -15.72
C ASP A 73 -9.14 -15.81 -16.21
N LYS A 74 -8.31 -15.34 -15.27
CA LYS A 74 -7.04 -14.76 -15.64
C LYS A 74 -6.20 -15.92 -16.15
N ALA A 75 -5.94 -15.94 -17.44
CA ALA A 75 -4.97 -16.85 -18.03
C ALA A 75 -3.62 -16.64 -17.32
N GLY A 76 -3.30 -17.54 -16.38
CA GLY A 76 -2.09 -17.55 -15.58
C GLY A 76 -1.98 -16.39 -14.56
N ALA A 77 -1.68 -16.69 -13.31
CA ALA A 77 -1.22 -15.68 -12.37
C ALA A 77 0.09 -15.07 -12.92
N LYS A 78 0.13 -13.77 -13.12
CA LYS A 78 1.37 -13.11 -13.52
C LYS A 78 2.33 -13.21 -12.35
N ILE A 79 3.38 -14.02 -12.49
CA ILE A 79 4.47 -14.09 -11.51
C ILE A 79 4.95 -12.67 -11.22
N ALA A 80 4.83 -12.24 -9.98
CA ALA A 80 5.27 -10.91 -9.58
C ALA A 80 6.79 -10.86 -9.65
N LYS A 81 7.32 -9.95 -10.48
CA LYS A 81 8.76 -9.74 -10.57
C LYS A 81 9.25 -9.02 -9.32
N ARG A 82 10.26 -9.61 -8.66
CA ARG A 82 10.92 -9.06 -7.47
C ARG A 82 12.19 -8.29 -7.84
N PHE A 83 12.61 -7.37 -6.97
CA PHE A 83 13.92 -6.76 -7.09
C PHE A 83 15.00 -7.85 -6.91
N PRO A 84 16.04 -7.88 -7.77
CA PRO A 84 17.09 -8.90 -7.69
C PRO A 84 17.84 -8.84 -6.35
N GLU A 85 17.86 -9.95 -5.61
CA GLU A 85 18.52 -10.03 -4.30
C GLU A 85 20.04 -9.82 -4.40
N SER A 86 20.67 -10.21 -5.52
CA SER A 86 22.09 -9.97 -5.78
C SER A 86 22.45 -8.49 -5.86
N GLU A 87 21.49 -7.66 -6.28
CA GLU A 87 21.74 -6.25 -6.57
C GLU A 87 21.32 -5.29 -5.46
N ILE A 88 20.63 -5.76 -4.42
CA ILE A 88 20.13 -4.86 -3.37
C ILE A 88 21.26 -4.20 -2.58
N LYS A 89 22.33 -4.94 -2.29
CA LYS A 89 23.51 -4.39 -1.63
C LYS A 89 24.15 -3.29 -2.47
N ASN A 90 24.35 -3.57 -3.75
CA ASN A 90 24.86 -2.62 -4.73
C ASN A 90 23.96 -1.37 -4.85
N LEU A 91 22.63 -1.54 -4.86
CA LEU A 91 21.69 -0.43 -4.87
C LEU A 91 21.83 0.46 -3.62
N ILE A 92 21.90 -0.15 -2.44
CA ILE A 92 22.01 0.60 -1.17
C ILE A 92 23.37 1.31 -1.09
N GLU A 93 24.46 0.65 -1.43
CA GLU A 93 25.81 1.19 -1.25
C GLU A 93 26.21 2.18 -2.35
N ASN A 94 25.90 1.88 -3.61
CA ASN A 94 26.39 2.63 -4.78
C ASN A 94 25.27 3.34 -5.58
N GLY A 95 24.02 2.92 -5.39
CA GLY A 95 22.87 3.52 -6.10
C GLY A 95 22.44 4.85 -5.49
N PHE A 96 22.31 4.92 -4.17
CA PHE A 96 21.84 6.10 -3.47
C PHE A 96 22.99 7.05 -3.11
N VAL A 97 23.32 7.91 -4.07
CA VAL A 97 24.39 8.89 -4.00
C VAL A 97 23.85 10.28 -4.31
N LEU A 98 24.16 11.25 -3.47
CA LEU A 98 23.86 12.67 -3.69
C LEU A 98 24.81 13.27 -4.73
N ARG A 99 24.35 14.32 -5.40
CA ARG A 99 25.23 15.17 -6.20
C ARG A 99 25.72 16.31 -5.30
N SER A 100 27.03 16.44 -5.13
CA SER A 100 27.61 17.63 -4.52
C SER A 100 28.21 18.51 -5.59
N ALA A 101 28.09 19.82 -5.41
CA ALA A 101 28.88 20.82 -6.13
C ALA A 101 30.19 21.15 -5.41
N ASP A 102 30.34 20.64 -4.19
CA ASP A 102 31.52 20.84 -3.36
C ASP A 102 32.64 19.89 -3.79
N VAL A 103 33.80 20.46 -4.15
CA VAL A 103 34.97 19.73 -4.63
C VAL A 103 35.63 18.94 -3.48
N ASP A 104 35.43 19.38 -2.22
CA ASP A 104 36.01 18.78 -1.03
C ASP A 104 35.08 17.77 -0.36
N ALA A 105 33.91 17.46 -0.95
CA ALA A 105 32.96 16.51 -0.41
C ALA A 105 33.59 15.11 -0.30
N THR A 106 33.54 14.54 0.89
CA THR A 106 33.98 13.16 1.16
C THR A 106 32.97 12.14 0.60
N ALA A 107 33.39 10.88 0.48
CA ALA A 107 32.48 9.82 0.04
C ALA A 107 31.24 9.68 0.95
N ASP A 108 31.38 9.97 2.25
CA ASP A 108 30.27 9.91 3.23
C ASP A 108 29.28 11.07 3.03
N ASP A 109 29.75 12.24 2.60
CA ASP A 109 28.89 13.39 2.32
C ASP A 109 28.02 13.16 1.07
N LEU A 110 28.43 12.24 0.22
CA LEU A 110 27.71 11.88 -1.00
C LEU A 110 26.67 10.79 -0.81
N ILE A 111 26.55 10.19 0.36
CA ILE A 111 25.58 9.12 0.63
C ILE A 111 24.16 9.72 0.73
N ASP A 112 23.18 9.17 -0.01
CA ASP A 112 21.75 9.48 0.18
C ASP A 112 21.16 8.57 1.27
N TYR A 113 21.36 8.95 2.52
CA TYR A 113 20.85 8.22 3.68
C TYR A 113 19.31 8.12 3.69
N LYS A 114 18.62 9.14 3.20
CA LYS A 114 17.16 9.12 3.05
C LYS A 114 16.70 8.03 2.07
N GLY A 115 17.26 8.02 0.89
CA GLY A 115 16.95 7.03 -0.14
C GLY A 115 17.24 5.61 0.33
N ARG A 116 18.37 5.41 1.01
CA ARG A 116 18.75 4.13 1.65
C ARG A 116 17.71 3.69 2.68
N ALA A 117 17.38 4.56 3.66
CA ALA A 117 16.42 4.24 4.72
C ALA A 117 15.03 3.89 4.16
N MET A 118 14.51 4.69 3.22
CA MET A 118 13.22 4.41 2.58
C MET A 118 13.21 3.10 1.80
N THR A 119 14.30 2.78 1.11
CA THR A 119 14.44 1.52 0.36
C THR A 119 14.53 0.31 1.29
N ILE A 120 15.26 0.41 2.40
CA ILE A 120 15.35 -0.64 3.42
C ILE A 120 13.97 -0.94 4.02
N LEU A 121 13.16 0.06 4.31
CA LEU A 121 11.77 -0.13 4.78
C LEU A 121 10.91 -0.91 3.79
N MET A 122 11.07 -0.68 2.49
CA MET A 122 10.34 -1.44 1.47
C MET A 122 10.89 -2.85 1.27
N HIS A 123 12.23 -2.98 1.19
CA HIS A 123 12.88 -4.23 0.80
C HIS A 123 12.95 -5.24 1.95
N TYR A 124 13.23 -4.77 3.15
CA TYR A 124 13.42 -5.61 4.34
C TYR A 124 12.29 -5.49 5.37
N GLY A 125 11.48 -4.44 5.28
CA GLY A 125 10.27 -4.25 6.10
C GLY A 125 8.96 -4.49 5.36
N GLY A 126 9.01 -4.78 4.05
CA GLY A 126 7.86 -5.16 3.26
C GLY A 126 6.82 -4.07 3.01
N LEU A 127 7.12 -2.81 3.28
CA LEU A 127 6.18 -1.70 3.14
C LEU A 127 5.83 -1.40 1.69
N ARG A 128 4.59 -0.95 1.48
CA ARG A 128 4.23 -0.31 0.21
C ARG A 128 4.85 1.08 0.15
N LYS A 129 5.25 1.50 -1.03
CA LYS A 129 5.81 2.84 -1.25
C LYS A 129 4.96 3.94 -0.62
N SER A 130 3.64 3.93 -0.82
CA SER A 130 2.76 4.97 -0.27
C SER A 130 2.74 5.00 1.26
N GLU A 131 2.97 3.88 1.93
CA GLU A 131 2.97 3.78 3.39
C GLU A 131 4.11 4.58 4.03
N LEU A 132 5.26 4.68 3.36
CA LEU A 132 6.42 5.48 3.82
C LEU A 132 6.09 6.96 4.05
N PHE A 133 5.16 7.49 3.27
CA PHE A 133 4.82 8.91 3.29
C PHE A 133 3.81 9.28 4.39
N HIS A 134 3.32 8.28 5.13
CA HIS A 134 2.46 8.48 6.30
C HIS A 134 3.23 8.44 7.63
N LEU A 135 4.53 8.12 7.59
CA LEU A 135 5.39 8.07 8.78
C LEU A 135 5.63 9.48 9.35
N TYR A 136 5.44 9.61 10.65
CA TYR A 136 5.87 10.78 11.43
C TYR A 136 7.21 10.51 12.10
N LEU A 137 7.87 11.54 12.58
CA LEU A 137 9.11 11.41 13.35
C LEU A 137 8.91 10.54 14.61
N SER A 138 7.76 10.71 15.27
CA SER A 138 7.38 9.94 16.47
C SER A 138 7.10 8.46 16.21
N ASP A 139 6.89 8.05 14.97
CA ASP A 139 6.55 6.67 14.61
C ASP A 139 7.77 5.74 14.54
N ILE A 140 8.97 6.31 14.61
CA ILE A 140 10.24 5.58 14.55
C ILE A 140 10.96 5.74 15.89
N ILE A 141 10.92 4.68 16.69
CA ILE A 141 11.32 4.69 18.08
C ILE A 141 12.49 3.73 18.29
N TYR A 142 13.45 4.13 19.11
CA TYR A 142 14.46 3.21 19.63
C TYR A 142 14.14 2.87 21.08
N ASP A 143 13.71 1.65 21.33
CA ASP A 143 13.55 1.13 22.70
C ASP A 143 14.90 0.82 23.30
N ARG A 144 15.33 1.67 24.24
CA ARG A 144 16.64 1.52 24.91
C ARG A 144 16.69 0.30 25.82
N LYS A 145 15.55 -0.16 26.35
CA LYS A 145 15.50 -1.31 27.26
C LYS A 145 15.66 -2.61 26.48
N GLN A 146 14.94 -2.74 25.37
CA GLN A 146 14.98 -3.94 24.52
C GLN A 146 16.10 -3.86 23.46
N LYS A 147 16.70 -2.68 23.27
CA LYS A 147 17.67 -2.37 22.20
C LYS A 147 17.11 -2.66 20.81
N GLU A 148 15.83 -2.40 20.64
CA GLU A 148 15.08 -2.66 19.40
C GLU A 148 14.62 -1.37 18.74
N VAL A 149 14.53 -1.44 17.42
CA VAL A 149 13.97 -0.36 16.58
C VAL A 149 12.53 -0.72 16.27
N ILE A 150 11.61 0.11 16.71
CA ILE A 150 10.18 -0.04 16.47
C ILE A 150 9.76 0.99 15.44
N VAL A 151 9.10 0.54 14.37
CA VAL A 151 8.53 1.40 13.35
C VAL A 151 7.04 1.08 13.24
N ARG A 152 6.19 2.06 13.57
CA ARG A 152 4.73 1.93 13.50
C ARG A 152 4.17 2.88 12.48
N ILE A 153 3.39 2.36 11.55
CA ILE A 153 2.68 3.17 10.57
C ILE A 153 1.22 3.20 10.94
N TRP A 154 0.78 4.34 11.39
CA TRP A 154 -0.59 4.55 11.84
C TRP A 154 -1.52 4.86 10.67
N HIS A 155 -2.80 4.53 10.85
CA HIS A 155 -3.83 4.93 9.88
C HIS A 155 -3.77 6.46 9.68
N PRO A 156 -3.67 6.95 8.43
CA PRO A 156 -3.37 8.36 8.17
C PRO A 156 -4.37 9.37 8.75
N SER A 157 -5.63 8.96 8.92
CA SER A 157 -6.70 9.80 9.45
C SER A 157 -7.07 9.43 10.87
N ASP A 158 -7.33 8.13 11.10
CA ASP A 158 -8.00 7.63 12.31
C ASP A 158 -7.01 7.05 13.33
N GLY A 159 -5.73 6.87 12.93
CA GLY A 159 -4.70 6.36 13.82
C GLY A 159 -4.35 7.34 14.95
N ARG A 160 -3.87 6.78 16.04
CA ARG A 160 -3.41 7.54 17.21
C ARG A 160 -2.16 8.36 16.90
N VAL A 161 -1.94 9.41 17.66
CA VAL A 161 -0.68 10.18 17.67
C VAL A 161 0.17 9.71 18.84
N GLU A 162 1.36 9.20 18.56
CA GLU A 162 2.27 8.71 19.58
C GLU A 162 2.86 9.88 20.39
N PHE A 163 2.99 9.68 21.71
CA PHE A 163 3.58 10.66 22.64
C PHE A 163 2.90 12.04 22.70
N THR A 164 1.68 12.18 22.20
CA THR A 164 0.98 13.46 22.20
C THR A 164 -0.47 13.25 22.67
N GLU A 165 -0.84 13.94 23.72
CA GLU A 165 -2.20 13.88 24.29
C GLU A 165 -3.06 15.03 23.78
N GLY A 166 -4.39 14.90 23.91
CA GLY A 166 -5.35 15.98 23.58
C GLY A 166 -5.85 15.97 22.13
N TYR A 167 -5.49 15.00 21.33
CA TYR A 167 -5.98 14.82 19.95
C TYR A 167 -6.77 13.53 19.83
N SER A 168 -7.91 13.58 19.17
CA SER A 168 -8.74 12.41 18.95
C SER A 168 -8.12 11.41 17.96
N ASN A 169 -7.39 11.90 16.96
CA ASN A 169 -6.74 11.10 15.92
C ASN A 169 -5.73 11.95 15.12
N ARG A 170 -5.08 11.33 14.12
CA ARG A 170 -4.09 12.01 13.26
C ARG A 170 -4.68 13.13 12.41
N ARG A 171 -5.92 13.02 12.00
CA ARG A 171 -6.62 14.09 11.27
C ARG A 171 -6.76 15.34 12.15
N ASP A 172 -7.21 15.16 13.39
CA ASP A 172 -7.37 16.25 14.35
C ASP A 172 -6.01 16.90 14.65
N TYR A 173 -4.99 16.10 14.89
CA TYR A 173 -3.62 16.56 15.11
C TYR A 173 -3.07 17.38 13.93
N LEU A 174 -3.15 16.84 12.70
CA LEU A 174 -2.69 17.55 11.50
C LEU A 174 -3.40 18.88 11.29
N ASN A 175 -4.72 18.89 11.52
CA ASN A 175 -5.52 20.09 11.30
C ASN A 175 -5.22 21.17 12.34
N ARG A 176 -5.18 20.82 13.63
CA ARG A 176 -5.04 21.80 14.72
C ARG A 176 -3.61 22.34 14.84
N GLU A 177 -2.60 21.46 14.70
CA GLU A 177 -1.20 21.87 14.87
C GLU A 177 -0.58 22.45 13.60
N PHE A 178 -0.90 21.88 12.42
CA PHE A 178 -0.18 22.20 11.19
C PHE A 178 -1.08 22.79 10.10
N ARG A 179 -2.39 22.88 10.31
CA ARG A 179 -3.37 23.26 9.27
C ARG A 179 -3.27 22.38 8.02
N LEU A 180 -2.87 21.14 8.21
CA LEU A 180 -2.74 20.13 7.18
C LEU A 180 -3.91 19.13 7.26
N LYS A 181 -4.08 18.38 6.19
CA LYS A 181 -5.00 17.24 6.14
C LYS A 181 -4.21 15.93 5.89
N PRO A 182 -4.79 14.76 6.24
CA PRO A 182 -4.16 13.49 5.91
C PRO A 182 -3.83 13.37 4.43
N ARG A 183 -2.72 12.73 4.09
CA ARG A 183 -2.28 12.58 2.68
C ARG A 183 -3.26 11.80 1.81
N THR A 184 -4.14 11.03 2.40
CA THR A 184 -5.25 10.32 1.73
C THR A 184 -6.34 11.24 1.20
N ASP A 185 -6.46 12.45 1.77
CA ASP A 185 -7.52 13.41 1.46
C ASP A 185 -7.11 14.42 0.36
N TYR A 186 -5.87 14.36 -0.08
CA TYR A 186 -5.43 15.13 -1.23
C TYR A 186 -5.91 14.50 -2.53
N ARG A 187 -6.18 15.32 -3.53
CA ARG A 187 -6.50 14.83 -4.88
C ARG A 187 -5.31 14.06 -5.43
N LYS A 188 -5.54 13.05 -6.28
CA LYS A 188 -4.45 12.25 -6.88
C LYS A 188 -3.45 13.08 -7.70
N SER A 189 -3.86 14.23 -8.19
CA SER A 189 -3.02 15.20 -8.89
C SER A 189 -2.09 15.99 -7.97
N ASP A 190 -2.40 16.07 -6.67
CA ASP A 190 -1.60 16.83 -5.72
C ASP A 190 -0.31 16.08 -5.38
N SER A 191 0.80 16.79 -5.32
CA SER A 191 2.10 16.22 -5.00
C SER A 191 2.15 15.58 -3.61
N GLN A 192 1.34 16.06 -2.68
CA GLN A 192 1.24 15.56 -1.31
C GLN A 192 0.36 14.30 -1.18
N ALA A 193 -0.37 13.92 -2.22
CA ALA A 193 -1.23 12.75 -2.18
C ALA A 193 -0.43 11.46 -1.95
N ALA A 194 -0.84 10.65 -0.98
CA ALA A 194 -0.35 9.31 -0.76
C ALA A 194 -1.51 8.39 -0.38
N GLY A 195 -1.67 7.30 -1.13
CA GLY A 195 -2.78 6.37 -0.94
C GLY A 195 -2.58 5.45 0.26
N TRP A 196 -3.69 5.06 0.87
CA TRP A 196 -3.76 4.03 1.90
C TRP A 196 -4.64 2.88 1.39
N LYS A 197 -4.05 1.70 1.16
CA LYS A 197 -4.77 0.54 0.60
C LYS A 197 -5.43 -0.32 1.67
N SER A 198 -5.86 0.29 2.76
CA SER A 198 -6.50 -0.39 3.90
C SER A 198 -5.81 -1.71 4.24
N PRO A 199 -4.54 -1.68 4.69
CA PRO A 199 -3.80 -2.89 5.04
C PRO A 199 -4.43 -3.61 6.24
N LEU A 200 -4.05 -4.87 6.46
CA LEU A 200 -4.33 -5.56 7.72
C LEU A 200 -3.51 -4.90 8.82
N LEU A 201 -4.17 -4.34 9.82
CA LEU A 201 -3.50 -3.68 10.93
C LEU A 201 -2.91 -4.72 11.89
N THR A 202 -1.78 -4.42 12.49
CA THR A 202 -1.17 -5.24 13.56
C THR A 202 -2.00 -5.13 14.82
N ASP A 203 -2.39 -3.90 15.14
CA ASP A 203 -3.37 -3.59 16.17
C ASP A 203 -4.54 -2.82 15.53
N GLY A 204 -5.72 -3.44 15.57
CA GLY A 204 -6.93 -2.86 15.00
C GLY A 204 -7.57 -1.79 15.89
N SER A 205 -7.35 -1.85 17.21
CA SER A 205 -7.89 -0.88 18.16
C SER A 205 -7.14 0.43 18.11
N ASP A 206 -5.81 0.35 18.04
CA ASP A 206 -4.94 1.53 17.97
C ASP A 206 -4.76 2.06 16.55
N GLY A 207 -4.99 1.23 15.53
CA GLY A 207 -4.99 1.64 14.13
C GLY A 207 -3.60 1.75 13.50
N TYR A 208 -2.66 0.85 13.81
CA TYR A 208 -1.30 0.84 13.24
C TYR A 208 -0.87 -0.49 12.63
N ILE A 209 0.17 -0.42 11.82
CA ILE A 209 0.97 -1.53 11.34
C ILE A 209 2.34 -1.43 12.00
N GLU A 210 2.82 -2.52 12.62
CA GLU A 210 4.21 -2.61 13.08
C GLU A 210 5.07 -3.25 12.00
N VAL A 211 6.17 -2.62 11.67
CA VAL A 211 7.12 -3.10 10.64
C VAL A 211 8.04 -4.15 11.25
N VAL A 212 7.97 -5.36 10.75
CA VAL A 212 8.89 -6.44 11.13
C VAL A 212 9.91 -6.63 10.02
N PHE A 213 11.18 -6.40 10.34
CA PHE A 213 12.26 -6.56 9.37
C PHE A 213 12.67 -8.03 9.22
N TYR A 214 12.97 -8.44 7.99
CA TYR A 214 13.59 -9.73 7.74
C TYR A 214 14.73 -9.61 6.71
N PRO A 215 15.98 -10.00 7.08
CA PRO A 215 16.44 -10.43 8.43
C PRO A 215 16.29 -9.34 9.51
N LEU A 216 16.15 -9.76 10.78
CA LEU A 216 15.93 -8.83 11.90
C LEU A 216 17.08 -7.80 12.06
N SER A 217 18.30 -8.17 11.68
CA SER A 217 19.48 -7.29 11.71
C SER A 217 19.29 -6.02 10.87
N MET A 218 18.44 -6.07 9.84
CA MET A 218 18.18 -4.92 8.96
C MET A 218 17.46 -3.78 9.65
N ALA A 219 16.80 -4.02 10.80
CA ALA A 219 16.27 -2.96 11.64
C ALA A 219 17.36 -1.99 12.10
N LYS A 220 18.53 -2.53 12.48
CA LYS A 220 19.70 -1.71 12.90
C LYS A 220 20.30 -0.94 11.72
N VAL A 221 20.38 -1.58 10.56
CA VAL A 221 20.86 -0.92 9.32
C VAL A 221 19.93 0.20 8.90
N PHE A 222 18.62 -0.03 8.97
CA PHE A 222 17.62 1.01 8.76
C PHE A 222 17.82 2.19 9.73
N PHE A 223 17.89 1.89 11.01
CA PHE A 223 18.00 2.92 12.05
C PHE A 223 19.29 3.73 11.94
N HIS A 224 20.41 3.10 11.62
CA HIS A 224 21.67 3.80 11.34
C HIS A 224 21.48 4.81 10.19
N ASN A 225 20.96 4.38 9.03
CA ASN A 225 20.72 5.28 7.91
C ASN A 225 19.72 6.39 8.26
N TYR A 226 18.67 6.06 9.03
CA TYR A 226 17.70 7.06 9.47
C TYR A 226 18.30 8.11 10.40
N ILE A 227 19.13 7.72 11.35
CA ILE A 227 19.83 8.67 12.24
C ILE A 227 20.84 9.53 11.48
N CYS A 228 21.60 8.95 10.55
CA CYS A 228 22.49 9.72 9.67
C CYS A 228 21.70 10.73 8.82
N TYR A 229 20.55 10.31 8.26
CA TYR A 229 19.66 11.21 7.56
C TYR A 229 19.17 12.36 8.45
N LEU A 230 18.70 12.07 9.67
CA LEU A 230 18.23 13.10 10.60
C LEU A 230 19.30 14.12 10.96
N LYS A 231 20.54 13.67 11.15
CA LYS A 231 21.66 14.51 11.59
C LYS A 231 22.28 15.34 10.47
N GLN A 232 22.36 14.78 9.26
CA GLN A 232 23.19 15.34 8.19
C GLN A 232 22.37 15.89 7.01
N GLN A 233 21.17 15.35 6.76
CA GLN A 233 20.45 15.62 5.49
C GLN A 233 19.05 16.14 5.66
N ARG A 234 18.42 15.89 6.83
CA ARG A 234 17.06 16.33 7.04
C ARG A 234 17.02 17.85 7.17
N VAL A 235 16.37 18.49 6.21
CA VAL A 235 16.07 19.91 6.29
C VAL A 235 14.81 20.08 7.14
N ASN A 236 14.92 20.94 8.18
CA ASN A 236 13.77 21.26 9.00
C ASN A 236 12.76 22.10 8.21
N PRO A 237 11.45 21.91 8.45
CA PRO A 237 10.44 22.77 7.87
C PRO A 237 10.70 24.25 8.19
N ALA A 238 10.36 25.13 7.24
CA ALA A 238 10.38 26.57 7.47
C ALA A 238 9.32 26.95 8.50
N ARG A 239 9.57 28.04 9.23
CA ARG A 239 8.62 28.57 10.21
C ARG A 239 7.26 28.87 9.54
N GLY A 240 6.19 28.34 10.11
CA GLY A 240 4.82 28.47 9.57
C GLY A 240 4.47 27.41 8.50
N SER A 241 5.39 26.49 8.19
CA SER A 241 5.17 25.35 7.30
C SER A 241 5.58 24.04 7.98
N GLU A 242 5.51 23.99 9.32
CA GLU A 242 5.85 22.84 10.12
C GLU A 242 4.96 21.64 9.78
N HIS A 243 5.48 20.46 9.98
CA HIS A 243 4.77 19.21 9.75
C HIS A 243 5.43 18.03 10.50
N PRO A 244 4.70 16.98 10.86
CA PRO A 244 5.23 15.87 11.65
C PRO A 244 5.97 14.81 10.83
N TYR A 245 5.93 14.88 9.48
CA TYR A 245 6.41 13.79 8.62
C TYR A 245 7.91 13.52 8.79
N ALA A 246 8.27 12.23 8.81
CA ALA A 246 9.64 11.76 9.03
C ALA A 246 10.59 12.19 7.91
N PHE A 247 10.14 12.07 6.66
CA PHE A 247 10.97 12.37 5.49
C PHE A 247 10.61 13.72 4.86
N THR A 248 11.64 14.52 4.59
CA THR A 248 11.55 15.84 3.97
C THR A 248 12.31 15.89 2.65
N ASN A 249 11.92 16.81 1.79
CA ASN A 249 12.70 17.16 0.61
C ASN A 249 13.80 18.19 0.97
N THR A 250 14.56 18.64 -0.02
CA THR A 250 15.65 19.61 0.15
C THR A 250 15.21 21.00 0.58
N GLN A 251 13.93 21.28 0.58
CA GLN A 251 13.33 22.56 1.03
C GLN A 251 12.69 22.44 2.42
N GLY A 252 12.79 21.28 3.07
CA GLY A 252 12.14 21.01 4.36
C GLY A 252 10.64 20.74 4.26
N ASN A 253 10.06 20.65 3.06
CA ASN A 253 8.67 20.25 2.88
C ASN A 253 8.53 18.71 2.98
N PRO A 254 7.33 18.19 3.26
CA PRO A 254 7.10 16.74 3.27
C PRO A 254 7.56 16.10 1.97
N GLU A 255 8.30 14.99 2.06
CA GLU A 255 8.76 14.27 0.88
C GLU A 255 7.59 13.76 0.04
N THR A 256 7.73 13.70 -1.29
CA THR A 256 6.68 13.30 -2.21
C THR A 256 6.99 11.97 -2.90
N MET A 257 5.94 11.22 -3.26
CA MET A 257 6.10 9.97 -4.01
C MET A 257 6.79 10.19 -5.36
N ALA A 258 6.49 11.31 -6.03
CA ALA A 258 7.09 11.64 -7.33
C ALA A 258 8.60 11.89 -7.22
N ASN A 259 9.02 12.63 -6.18
CA ASN A 259 10.44 12.91 -5.94
C ASN A 259 11.20 11.63 -5.59
N PHE A 260 10.67 10.83 -4.67
CA PHE A 260 11.28 9.55 -4.32
C PHE A 260 11.38 8.59 -5.53
N ASN A 261 10.33 8.50 -6.35
CA ASN A 261 10.38 7.69 -7.59
C ASN A 261 11.52 8.12 -8.51
N ARG A 262 11.72 9.43 -8.67
CA ARG A 262 12.81 9.97 -9.48
C ARG A 262 14.17 9.61 -8.90
N GLN A 263 14.35 9.73 -7.58
CA GLN A 263 15.57 9.38 -6.87
C GLN A 263 15.86 7.88 -6.98
N HIS A 264 14.86 7.03 -6.71
CA HIS A 264 14.97 5.58 -6.82
C HIS A 264 15.31 5.14 -8.26
N LYS A 265 14.62 5.70 -9.26
CA LYS A 265 14.93 5.44 -10.67
C LYS A 265 16.37 5.78 -11.00
N ALA A 266 16.86 6.95 -10.56
CA ALA A 266 18.24 7.36 -10.77
C ALA A 266 19.22 6.42 -10.07
N ALA A 267 18.91 5.95 -8.85
CA ALA A 267 19.73 4.99 -8.12
C ALA A 267 19.84 3.64 -8.84
N VAL A 268 18.71 3.13 -9.36
CA VAL A 268 18.67 1.88 -10.15
C VAL A 268 19.49 2.00 -11.43
N HIS A 269 19.38 3.12 -12.15
CA HIS A 269 20.19 3.36 -13.36
C HIS A 269 21.68 3.47 -13.03
N ARG A 270 22.05 4.04 -11.90
CA ARG A 270 23.44 4.22 -11.48
C ARG A 270 24.17 2.90 -11.25
N ILE A 271 23.45 1.87 -10.83
CA ILE A 271 24.01 0.52 -10.71
C ILE A 271 23.89 -0.32 -11.99
N GLY A 272 23.59 0.31 -13.13
CA GLY A 272 23.53 -0.35 -14.44
C GLY A 272 22.24 -1.10 -14.74
N LEU A 273 21.19 -0.98 -13.89
CA LEU A 273 19.92 -1.66 -14.13
C LEU A 273 18.89 -0.75 -14.83
N GLU A 274 18.03 -1.34 -15.66
CA GLU A 274 16.85 -0.67 -16.20
C GLU A 274 15.76 -0.60 -15.13
N HIS A 275 15.24 0.60 -14.84
CA HIS A 275 14.10 0.76 -13.93
C HIS A 275 12.78 0.41 -14.65
N ALA A 276 12.29 -0.81 -14.45
CA ALA A 276 11.08 -1.29 -15.11
C ALA A 276 10.27 -2.24 -14.20
N LYS A 277 8.95 -2.06 -14.17
CA LYS A 277 8.05 -2.96 -13.43
C LYS A 277 8.12 -4.41 -13.91
N ARG A 278 8.28 -4.62 -15.23
CA ARG A 278 8.41 -5.94 -15.85
C ARG A 278 9.68 -6.70 -15.42
N LEU A 279 10.71 -5.97 -14.96
CA LEU A 279 11.98 -6.52 -14.49
C LEU A 279 12.04 -6.65 -12.95
N GLY A 280 11.03 -6.12 -12.23
CA GLY A 280 11.02 -6.08 -10.77
C GLY A 280 11.86 -4.96 -10.16
N THR A 281 12.53 -4.15 -10.96
CA THR A 281 13.44 -3.09 -10.52
C THR A 281 12.77 -1.76 -10.18
N SER A 282 11.43 -1.73 -10.16
CA SER A 282 10.65 -0.60 -9.62
C SER A 282 10.51 -0.72 -8.10
N GLU A 283 10.07 0.36 -7.45
CA GLU A 283 9.88 0.43 -6.00
C GLU A 283 8.99 -0.70 -5.44
N HIS A 284 8.00 -1.14 -6.22
CA HIS A 284 7.12 -2.24 -5.82
C HIS A 284 7.82 -3.61 -5.81
N GLY A 285 8.87 -3.77 -6.60
CA GLY A 285 9.69 -4.98 -6.64
C GLY A 285 10.37 -5.29 -5.31
N HIS A 286 10.70 -4.27 -4.50
CA HIS A 286 11.26 -4.45 -3.16
C HIS A 286 10.31 -5.18 -2.21
N ARG A 287 9.04 -4.79 -2.21
CA ARG A 287 8.03 -5.49 -1.41
C ARG A 287 7.79 -6.92 -1.89
N HIS A 288 7.86 -7.15 -3.21
CA HIS A 288 7.81 -8.53 -3.73
C HIS A 288 9.03 -9.34 -3.26
N ALA A 289 10.22 -8.76 -3.28
CA ALA A 289 11.43 -9.42 -2.76
C ALA A 289 11.28 -9.82 -1.29
N PHE A 290 10.67 -8.96 -0.46
CA PHE A 290 10.37 -9.30 0.93
C PHE A 290 9.45 -10.53 1.04
N GLY A 291 8.36 -10.58 0.28
CA GLY A 291 7.44 -11.72 0.29
C GLY A 291 8.11 -13.02 -0.13
N TYR A 292 8.86 -13.01 -1.23
CA TYR A 292 9.62 -14.18 -1.70
C TYR A 292 10.67 -14.64 -0.68
N ARG A 293 11.39 -13.71 -0.03
CA ARG A 293 12.39 -14.04 0.98
C ARG A 293 11.78 -14.74 2.19
N LEU A 294 10.60 -14.32 2.64
CA LEU A 294 9.89 -14.98 3.73
C LEU A 294 9.43 -16.39 3.34
N GLU A 295 8.98 -16.55 2.10
CA GLU A 295 8.56 -17.85 1.57
C GLU A 295 9.74 -18.81 1.43
N GLU A 296 10.84 -18.36 0.82
CA GLU A 296 12.09 -19.13 0.69
C GLU A 296 12.67 -19.55 2.06
N ALA A 297 12.41 -18.74 3.10
CA ALA A 297 12.77 -19.06 4.48
C ALA A 297 11.78 -20.03 5.17
N GLY A 298 10.75 -20.49 4.49
CA GLY A 298 9.76 -21.43 5.04
C GLY A 298 8.80 -20.81 6.06
N VAL A 299 8.65 -19.47 6.07
CA VAL A 299 7.72 -18.79 6.98
C VAL A 299 6.29 -19.14 6.61
N SER A 300 5.47 -19.44 7.62
CA SER A 300 4.08 -19.85 7.38
C SER A 300 3.27 -18.75 6.67
N PRO A 301 2.34 -19.11 5.78
CA PRO A 301 1.53 -18.16 5.01
C PRO A 301 0.81 -17.13 5.87
N ARG A 302 0.32 -17.52 7.04
CA ARG A 302 -0.39 -16.62 7.96
C ARG A 302 0.54 -15.56 8.56
N ILE A 303 1.79 -15.90 8.83
CA ILE A 303 2.80 -14.95 9.30
C ILE A 303 3.20 -14.02 8.16
N ILE A 304 3.41 -14.55 6.94
CA ILE A 304 3.68 -13.73 5.75
C ILE A 304 2.54 -12.73 5.51
N GLN A 305 1.28 -13.20 5.61
CA GLN A 305 0.12 -12.32 5.49
C GLN A 305 0.20 -11.13 6.46
N LYS A 306 0.51 -11.42 7.71
CA LYS A 306 0.58 -10.42 8.77
C LYS A 306 1.77 -9.49 8.58
N ALA A 307 2.95 -10.01 8.27
CA ALA A 307 4.17 -9.25 8.02
C ALA A 307 4.06 -8.34 6.78
N MET A 308 3.34 -8.79 5.75
CA MET A 308 3.08 -7.99 4.55
C MET A 308 1.78 -7.17 4.62
N HIS A 309 1.06 -7.22 5.72
CA HIS A 309 -0.20 -6.48 5.92
C HIS A 309 -1.23 -6.74 4.82
N HIS A 310 -1.37 -8.00 4.38
CA HIS A 310 -2.34 -8.40 3.37
C HIS A 310 -3.70 -8.68 4.00
N LYS A 311 -4.77 -8.04 3.52
CA LYS A 311 -6.14 -8.31 3.98
C LYS A 311 -6.59 -9.74 3.66
N SER A 312 -6.23 -10.24 2.49
CA SER A 312 -6.58 -11.56 2.00
C SER A 312 -5.35 -12.46 1.88
N ILE A 313 -5.50 -13.72 2.25
CA ILE A 313 -4.49 -14.76 2.03
C ILE A 313 -4.23 -14.96 0.54
N GLU A 314 -5.26 -14.84 -0.30
CA GLU A 314 -5.16 -14.93 -1.77
C GLU A 314 -4.15 -13.92 -2.36
N SER A 315 -3.91 -12.80 -1.69
CA SER A 315 -2.87 -11.84 -2.10
C SER A 315 -1.45 -12.42 -2.05
N GLN A 316 -1.27 -13.57 -1.40
CA GLN A 316 0.01 -14.26 -1.29
C GLN A 316 0.20 -15.34 -2.36
N GLU A 317 -0.85 -15.75 -3.05
CA GLU A 317 -0.76 -16.74 -4.15
C GLU A 317 0.24 -16.28 -5.22
N THR A 318 0.38 -14.96 -5.38
CA THR A 318 1.39 -14.35 -6.25
C THR A 318 2.83 -14.76 -5.91
N TYR A 319 3.09 -15.15 -4.65
CA TYR A 319 4.41 -15.55 -4.16
C TYR A 319 4.54 -17.08 -4.03
N LYS A 320 3.42 -17.80 -4.07
CA LYS A 320 3.37 -19.26 -3.86
C LYS A 320 3.39 -20.07 -5.14
N GLU A 321 3.28 -19.44 -6.32
CA GLU A 321 3.41 -20.20 -7.56
C GLU A 321 4.87 -20.60 -7.77
N PRO A 322 5.22 -21.88 -7.54
CA PRO A 322 6.58 -22.34 -7.74
C PRO A 322 6.94 -22.20 -9.23
N THR A 323 8.10 -21.65 -9.48
CA THR A 323 8.62 -21.64 -10.85
C THR A 323 9.02 -23.05 -11.26
N ALA A 324 9.13 -23.31 -12.57
CA ALA A 324 9.65 -24.60 -13.04
C ALA A 324 11.06 -24.91 -12.51
N ALA A 325 11.83 -23.88 -12.12
CA ALA A 325 13.13 -24.02 -11.48
C ALA A 325 13.01 -24.51 -10.03
N ASP A 326 12.05 -23.96 -9.27
CA ASP A 326 11.78 -24.36 -7.89
C ASP A 326 11.29 -25.81 -7.83
N ILE A 327 10.39 -26.20 -8.76
CA ILE A 327 9.91 -27.58 -8.87
C ILE A 327 11.07 -28.54 -9.15
N ARG A 328 11.97 -28.19 -10.09
CA ARG A 328 13.13 -29.04 -10.39
C ARG A 328 14.09 -29.12 -9.21
N LYS A 329 14.30 -28.04 -8.47
CA LYS A 329 15.15 -28.03 -7.29
C LYS A 329 14.58 -28.94 -6.20
N GLU A 330 13.29 -28.82 -5.90
CA GLU A 330 12.60 -29.65 -4.92
C GLU A 330 12.67 -31.15 -5.30
N PHE A 331 12.43 -31.47 -6.57
CA PHE A 331 12.53 -32.85 -7.05
C PHE A 331 13.94 -33.40 -6.90
N ALA A 332 14.96 -32.61 -7.25
CA ALA A 332 16.35 -33.06 -7.10
C ALA A 332 16.78 -33.19 -5.63
N GLU A 333 16.23 -32.39 -4.72
CA GLU A 333 16.48 -32.54 -3.28
C GLU A 333 15.82 -33.81 -2.72
N ARG A 334 14.58 -34.09 -3.09
CA ARG A 334 13.86 -35.32 -2.69
C ARG A 334 14.47 -36.57 -3.28
N GLU A 335 14.90 -36.54 -4.54
CA GLU A 335 15.59 -37.64 -5.20
C GLU A 335 16.88 -38.00 -4.46
N ARG A 336 17.70 -36.99 -4.07
CA ARG A 336 18.91 -37.21 -3.24
C ARG A 336 18.61 -37.78 -1.85
N ALA A 337 17.44 -37.46 -1.28
CA ALA A 337 17.03 -38.02 0.01
C ALA A 337 16.52 -39.46 -0.08
N CYS A 338 15.95 -39.86 -1.23
CA CYS A 338 15.45 -41.22 -1.45
C CYS A 338 16.56 -42.25 -1.77
N TRP A 339 17.74 -41.80 -2.20
CA TRP A 339 18.88 -42.66 -2.57
C TRP A 339 19.98 -42.67 -1.49
N ARG A 340 19.72 -42.14 -0.29
CA ARG A 340 20.51 -42.30 0.94
C ARG A 340 19.83 -43.28 1.89
#